data_4bf3dad96b23478f16cbc34a99c63e7e
#
_entry.id   4bf3dad96b23478f16cbc34a99c63e7e
#
_cell.length_a   1.000
_cell.length_b   1.000
_cell.length_c   1.000
_cell.angle_alpha   90.00
_cell.angle_beta   90.00
_cell.angle_gamma   90.00
#
_symmetry.space_group_name_H-M   'P 1'
#
loop_
_entity.id
_entity.type
_entity.pdbx_description
1 polymer ?
#
loop_
_entity_poly.entity_id
_entity_poly.type
_entity_poly.pdbx_seq_one_letter_code
_entity_poly.pdbx_strand_id
1 'polypeptide(L)'
;MRGGRILLTLACTTALGAAGGATVAAAGTPPQALPPGSPPDAQVLSDERTETRWAYPERRALAYSRPSGQARKVGRLRLLTEDKFPELYIALSRWTDPQGNQWIRIRLPKRPNGVTGWVRANALGALTVNRRLIDIDKRALRLRVFDRGKVVMSARVGVGKKGTITPSGHFYVREKFHVKGVPLYGPRAIGTSAYAPTLTDWPGGGVVGLHGTNQPGLIPGRPSHGCIRLKNRDIMRLYRLAERGTPINIHN
;
A
#
# COMPACT_ATOMS: atom_id res chain seq x y z
N MET A 1 -81.33 40.55 18.62
CA MET A 1 -80.81 41.67 17.85
C MET A 1 -79.60 41.16 17.10
N ARG A 2 -79.58 41.39 15.81
CA ARG A 2 -78.82 40.64 14.82
C ARG A 2 -77.31 41.03 14.81
N GLY A 3 -76.40 40.10 14.95
CA GLY A 3 -74.97 40.26 14.79
C GLY A 3 -74.48 39.64 13.47
N GLY A 4 -73.99 40.50 12.56
CA GLY A 4 -73.46 40.07 11.26
C GLY A 4 -72.10 39.39 11.37
N ARG A 5 -71.96 38.25 10.69
CA ARG A 5 -70.73 37.55 10.46
C ARG A 5 -70.07 38.11 9.19
N ILE A 6 -68.84 38.59 9.33
CA ILE A 6 -67.98 38.95 8.20
C ILE A 6 -67.12 37.69 7.88
N LEU A 7 -67.27 37.17 6.66
CA LEU A 7 -66.42 36.16 6.09
C LEU A 7 -65.16 36.83 5.49
N LEU A 8 -64.03 36.48 6.00
CA LEU A 8 -62.72 36.84 5.40
C LEU A 8 -62.25 35.65 4.52
N THR A 9 -62.27 35.83 3.22
CA THR A 9 -61.72 34.86 2.26
C THR A 9 -60.21 35.06 2.17
N LEU A 10 -59.43 34.06 2.61
CA LEU A 10 -57.98 34.03 2.47
C LEU A 10 -57.66 33.37 1.12
N ALA A 11 -57.07 34.12 0.20
CA ALA A 11 -56.54 33.58 -1.06
C ALA A 11 -55.17 32.98 -0.80
N CYS A 12 -55.07 31.67 -1.00
CA CYS A 12 -53.81 30.93 -0.90
C CYS A 12 -53.13 30.91 -2.27
N THR A 13 -52.10 31.73 -2.47
CA THR A 13 -51.23 31.67 -3.66
C THR A 13 -50.17 30.60 -3.43
N THR A 14 -50.27 29.48 -4.14
CA THR A 14 -49.24 28.45 -4.20
C THR A 14 -48.10 28.88 -5.12
N ALA A 15 -46.95 29.23 -4.55
CA ALA A 15 -45.71 29.40 -5.30
C ALA A 15 -45.07 28.02 -5.52
N LEU A 16 -45.03 27.54 -6.77
CA LEU A 16 -44.21 26.40 -7.17
C LEU A 16 -42.75 26.83 -7.14
N GLY A 17 -42.02 26.40 -6.08
CA GLY A 17 -40.58 26.50 -6.05
C GLY A 17 -39.94 25.36 -6.87
N ALA A 18 -39.36 25.68 -8.01
CA ALA A 18 -38.52 24.74 -8.76
C ALA A 18 -37.26 24.45 -7.95
N ALA A 19 -37.16 23.26 -7.34
CA ALA A 19 -35.96 22.77 -6.74
C ALA A 19 -34.96 22.41 -7.84
N GLY A 20 -34.06 23.32 -8.15
CA GLY A 20 -32.90 23.06 -8.99
C GLY A 20 -31.97 22.11 -8.25
N GLY A 21 -31.99 20.82 -8.59
CA GLY A 21 -31.03 19.82 -8.13
C GLY A 21 -29.64 20.15 -8.67
N ALA A 22 -28.80 20.75 -7.83
CA ALA A 22 -27.36 20.86 -8.13
C ALA A 22 -26.77 19.46 -8.10
N THR A 23 -26.53 18.87 -9.26
CA THR A 23 -25.69 17.69 -9.40
C THR A 23 -24.27 18.09 -8.99
N VAL A 24 -23.89 17.72 -7.77
CA VAL A 24 -22.48 17.77 -7.35
C VAL A 24 -21.73 16.75 -8.19
N ALA A 25 -21.07 17.21 -9.24
CA ALA A 25 -20.13 16.41 -9.99
C ALA A 25 -19.06 15.93 -9.00
N ALA A 26 -18.96 14.61 -8.81
CA ALA A 26 -17.88 14.02 -8.03
C ALA A 26 -16.57 14.51 -8.63
N ALA A 27 -15.82 15.33 -7.88
CA ALA A 27 -14.50 15.78 -8.27
C ALA A 27 -13.63 14.54 -8.48
N GLY A 28 -13.38 14.20 -9.74
CA GLY A 28 -12.49 13.10 -10.10
C GLY A 28 -11.13 13.35 -9.44
N THR A 29 -10.61 12.34 -8.75
CA THR A 29 -9.24 12.39 -8.21
C THR A 29 -8.30 12.83 -9.33
N PRO A 30 -7.49 13.88 -9.15
CA PRO A 30 -6.58 14.34 -10.20
C PRO A 30 -5.71 13.19 -10.68
N PRO A 31 -5.42 13.09 -11.98
CA PRO A 31 -4.62 12.00 -12.53
C PRO A 31 -3.28 11.95 -11.80
N GLN A 32 -2.96 10.80 -11.26
CA GLN A 32 -1.72 10.61 -10.51
C GLN A 32 -0.54 10.77 -11.48
N ALA A 33 0.39 11.66 -11.13
CA ALA A 33 1.58 11.90 -11.95
C ALA A 33 2.34 10.59 -12.19
N LEU A 34 2.68 10.34 -13.44
CA LEU A 34 3.49 9.18 -13.81
C LEU A 34 4.86 9.28 -13.12
N PRO A 35 5.38 8.17 -12.57
CA PRO A 35 6.71 8.17 -11.97
C PRO A 35 7.80 8.55 -12.99
N PRO A 36 8.90 9.20 -12.58
CA PRO A 36 9.99 9.59 -13.48
C PRO A 36 10.48 8.43 -14.36
N GLY A 37 10.70 8.70 -15.67
CA GLY A 37 11.11 7.69 -16.65
C GLY A 37 9.98 6.80 -17.18
N SER A 38 8.72 7.16 -16.94
CA SER A 38 7.58 6.57 -17.64
C SER A 38 7.37 7.25 -19.00
N PRO A 39 6.97 6.52 -20.05
CA PRO A 39 6.41 7.11 -21.27
C PRO A 39 5.19 7.98 -20.93
N PRO A 40 4.93 9.09 -21.65
CA PRO A 40 3.87 10.03 -21.33
C PRO A 40 2.45 9.42 -21.47
N ASP A 41 2.31 8.41 -22.29
CA ASP A 41 1.08 7.64 -22.55
C ASP A 41 0.97 6.36 -21.72
N ALA A 42 1.84 6.15 -20.75
CA ALA A 42 1.77 5.00 -19.86
C ALA A 42 0.52 5.08 -18.99
N GLN A 43 -0.21 3.97 -18.91
CA GLN A 43 -1.39 3.86 -18.07
C GLN A 43 -1.01 3.51 -16.62
N VAL A 44 -1.49 4.27 -15.64
CA VAL A 44 -1.35 3.96 -14.22
C VAL A 44 -2.19 2.72 -13.88
N LEU A 45 -1.60 1.75 -13.20
CA LEU A 45 -2.25 0.53 -12.72
C LEU A 45 -2.51 0.54 -11.22
N SER A 46 -1.66 1.21 -10.45
CA SER A 46 -1.74 1.27 -8.99
C SER A 46 -1.46 2.69 -8.50
N ASP A 47 -2.35 3.20 -7.64
CA ASP A 47 -2.13 4.45 -6.90
C ASP A 47 -1.47 4.22 -5.53
N GLU A 48 -1.33 2.95 -5.13
CA GLU A 48 -0.80 2.50 -3.83
C GLU A 48 -1.51 3.13 -2.62
N ARG A 49 -2.76 3.59 -2.81
CA ARG A 49 -3.62 4.21 -1.80
C ARG A 49 -5.00 3.58 -1.74
N THR A 50 -5.72 3.59 -2.86
CA THR A 50 -7.10 3.10 -2.95
C THR A 50 -7.19 1.83 -3.77
N GLU A 51 -6.35 1.68 -4.79
CA GLU A 51 -6.28 0.49 -5.61
C GLU A 51 -4.83 0.17 -6.00
N THR A 52 -4.43 -1.05 -5.72
CA THR A 52 -3.09 -1.58 -6.03
C THR A 52 -3.22 -2.89 -6.76
N ARG A 53 -2.51 -3.04 -7.87
CA ARG A 53 -2.41 -4.28 -8.63
C ARG A 53 -1.06 -4.92 -8.41
N TRP A 54 -1.07 -6.24 -8.28
CA TRP A 54 0.13 -7.03 -8.10
C TRP A 54 0.01 -8.37 -8.84
N ALA A 55 1.15 -9.00 -9.13
CA ALA A 55 1.19 -10.32 -9.76
C ALA A 55 2.34 -11.16 -9.24
N TYR A 56 2.19 -12.47 -9.37
CA TYR A 56 3.29 -13.40 -9.30
C TYR A 56 4.11 -13.37 -10.61
N PRO A 57 5.43 -13.58 -10.58
CA PRO A 57 6.21 -13.79 -11.78
C PRO A 57 5.97 -15.20 -12.35
N GLU A 58 5.74 -15.30 -13.65
CA GLU A 58 5.66 -16.58 -14.37
C GLU A 58 7.06 -17.14 -14.68
N ARG A 59 8.04 -16.25 -14.79
CA ARG A 59 9.43 -16.61 -15.09
C ARG A 59 10.41 -15.58 -14.56
N ARG A 60 11.67 -15.96 -14.49
CA ARG A 60 12.76 -15.01 -14.26
C ARG A 60 12.89 -14.08 -15.46
N ALA A 61 12.99 -12.78 -15.22
CA ALA A 61 13.14 -11.77 -16.25
C ALA A 61 13.99 -10.60 -15.73
N LEU A 62 14.64 -9.88 -16.65
CA LEU A 62 15.35 -8.65 -16.31
C LEU A 62 14.36 -7.49 -16.22
N ALA A 63 14.62 -6.58 -15.29
CA ALA A 63 13.92 -5.32 -15.13
C ALA A 63 14.83 -4.18 -15.61
N TYR A 64 14.27 -3.26 -16.40
CA TYR A 64 14.97 -2.18 -17.06
C TYR A 64 14.53 -0.81 -16.53
N SER A 65 15.41 0.20 -16.64
CA SER A 65 15.10 1.58 -16.19
C SER A 65 14.04 2.27 -17.07
N ARG A 66 13.90 1.85 -18.33
CA ARG A 66 12.87 2.27 -19.29
C ARG A 66 12.30 1.02 -19.97
N PRO A 67 11.12 1.08 -20.61
CA PRO A 67 10.50 -0.07 -21.26
C PRO A 67 11.19 -0.39 -22.62
N SER A 68 12.44 -0.82 -22.53
CA SER A 68 13.29 -1.20 -23.66
C SER A 68 14.32 -2.23 -23.21
N GLY A 69 14.53 -3.27 -24.02
CA GLY A 69 15.56 -4.28 -23.78
C GLY A 69 17.00 -3.75 -23.85
N GLN A 70 17.19 -2.58 -24.46
CA GLN A 70 18.48 -1.87 -24.55
C GLN A 70 18.71 -0.91 -23.37
N ALA A 71 17.70 -0.69 -22.53
CA ALA A 71 17.83 0.20 -21.37
C ALA A 71 18.69 -0.43 -20.26
N ARG A 72 19.19 0.42 -19.35
CA ARG A 72 19.99 -0.03 -18.22
C ARG A 72 19.20 -1.02 -17.35
N LYS A 73 19.79 -2.16 -17.06
CA LYS A 73 19.24 -3.17 -16.14
C LYS A 73 19.24 -2.62 -14.71
N VAL A 74 18.10 -2.69 -14.02
CA VAL A 74 17.92 -2.20 -12.64
C VAL A 74 17.65 -3.33 -11.64
N GLY A 75 17.32 -4.52 -12.13
CA GLY A 75 17.08 -5.70 -11.31
C GLY A 75 16.59 -6.88 -12.13
N ARG A 76 16.07 -7.87 -11.43
CA ARG A 76 15.47 -9.07 -12.05
C ARG A 76 14.27 -9.56 -11.23
N LEU A 77 13.32 -10.21 -11.89
CA LEU A 77 12.28 -10.99 -11.25
C LEU A 77 12.89 -12.26 -10.64
N ARG A 78 12.51 -12.55 -9.41
CA ARG A 78 12.76 -13.82 -8.72
C ARG A 78 11.43 -14.55 -8.57
N LEU A 79 11.44 -15.86 -8.57
CA LEU A 79 10.23 -16.68 -8.36
C LEU A 79 9.93 -16.87 -6.87
N LEU A 80 10.96 -16.84 -6.04
CA LEU A 80 10.87 -17.03 -4.60
C LEU A 80 11.56 -15.89 -3.86
N THR A 81 11.03 -15.59 -2.68
CA THR A 81 11.66 -14.69 -1.70
C THR A 81 12.88 -15.34 -1.05
N GLU A 82 13.55 -14.63 -0.15
CA GLU A 82 14.65 -15.14 0.66
C GLU A 82 14.22 -16.33 1.54
N ASP A 83 12.99 -16.28 2.05
CA ASP A 83 12.39 -17.31 2.92
C ASP A 83 11.64 -18.40 2.14
N LYS A 84 11.86 -18.49 0.82
CA LYS A 84 11.28 -19.50 -0.09
C LYS A 84 9.76 -19.41 -0.30
N PHE A 85 9.14 -18.30 0.01
CA PHE A 85 7.75 -18.05 -0.39
C PHE A 85 7.69 -17.61 -1.85
N PRO A 86 6.54 -17.81 -2.55
CA PRO A 86 6.33 -17.23 -3.87
C PRO A 86 6.52 -15.70 -3.83
N GLU A 87 7.43 -15.18 -4.66
CA GLU A 87 7.67 -13.74 -4.79
C GLU A 87 6.51 -13.08 -5.53
N LEU A 88 6.25 -11.81 -5.25
CA LEU A 88 5.24 -11.03 -5.94
C LEU A 88 5.75 -9.60 -6.18
N TYR A 89 5.12 -8.91 -7.13
CA TYR A 89 5.52 -7.57 -7.53
C TYR A 89 4.30 -6.66 -7.68
N ILE A 90 4.37 -5.45 -7.11
CA ILE A 90 3.37 -4.41 -7.37
C ILE A 90 3.54 -3.92 -8.80
N ALA A 91 2.45 -3.92 -9.58
CA ALA A 91 2.36 -3.37 -10.92
C ALA A 91 1.92 -1.90 -10.85
N LEU A 92 2.84 -0.98 -11.17
CA LEU A 92 2.62 0.46 -11.02
C LEU A 92 1.98 1.09 -12.24
N SER A 93 2.48 0.76 -13.43
CA SER A 93 1.97 1.25 -14.70
C SER A 93 2.22 0.25 -15.83
N ARG A 94 1.49 0.38 -16.92
CA ARG A 94 1.69 -0.40 -18.14
C ARG A 94 1.90 0.53 -19.34
N TRP A 95 2.59 0.02 -20.34
CA TRP A 95 2.82 0.71 -21.59
C TRP A 95 2.99 -0.29 -22.73
N THR A 96 2.53 0.07 -23.92
CA THR A 96 2.71 -0.73 -25.14
C THR A 96 3.64 0.03 -26.06
N ASP A 97 4.76 -0.60 -26.44
CA ASP A 97 5.70 0.02 -27.36
C ASP A 97 5.15 0.07 -28.81
N PRO A 98 5.76 0.87 -29.72
CA PRO A 98 5.31 0.96 -31.11
C PRO A 98 5.32 -0.38 -31.88
N GLN A 99 6.04 -1.39 -31.37
CA GLN A 99 6.09 -2.74 -31.92
C GLN A 99 5.03 -3.66 -31.32
N GLY A 100 4.11 -3.13 -30.51
CA GLY A 100 3.03 -3.88 -29.86
C GLY A 100 3.44 -4.65 -28.60
N ASN A 101 4.69 -4.52 -28.13
CA ASN A 101 5.12 -5.22 -26.93
C ASN A 101 4.61 -4.52 -25.67
N GLN A 102 4.00 -5.29 -24.78
CA GLN A 102 3.50 -4.78 -23.52
C GLN A 102 4.57 -4.82 -22.43
N TRP A 103 4.69 -3.73 -21.68
CA TRP A 103 5.60 -3.53 -20.57
C TRP A 103 4.82 -3.16 -19.31
N ILE A 104 5.27 -3.68 -18.17
CA ILE A 104 4.73 -3.32 -16.86
C ILE A 104 5.87 -2.78 -16.01
N ARG A 105 5.66 -1.60 -15.41
CA ARG A 105 6.55 -1.06 -14.39
C ARG A 105 6.20 -1.68 -13.06
N ILE A 106 7.20 -2.22 -12.38
CA ILE A 106 7.03 -2.90 -11.10
C ILE A 106 7.89 -2.26 -10.02
N ARG A 107 7.48 -2.47 -8.76
CA ARG A 107 8.30 -2.17 -7.59
C ARG A 107 9.19 -3.37 -7.27
N LEU A 108 10.51 -3.14 -7.18
CA LEU A 108 11.49 -4.21 -6.91
C LEU A 108 11.82 -4.27 -5.43
N PRO A 109 11.66 -5.43 -4.75
CA PRO A 109 12.08 -5.63 -3.36
C PRO A 109 13.60 -5.84 -3.30
N LYS A 110 14.34 -4.74 -3.25
CA LYS A 110 15.81 -4.76 -3.21
C LYS A 110 16.37 -3.47 -2.62
N ARG A 111 17.66 -3.47 -2.30
CA ARG A 111 18.42 -2.26 -1.98
C ARG A 111 18.93 -1.56 -3.23
N PRO A 112 18.99 -0.21 -3.22
CA PRO A 112 18.32 0.65 -2.24
C PRO A 112 16.80 0.50 -2.31
N ASN A 113 16.08 0.84 -1.23
CA ASN A 113 14.61 0.87 -1.24
C ASN A 113 14.08 1.82 -2.31
N GLY A 114 12.86 1.55 -2.82
CA GLY A 114 12.18 2.41 -3.79
C GLY A 114 12.54 2.16 -5.26
N VAL A 115 13.44 1.22 -5.57
CA VAL A 115 13.77 0.88 -6.95
C VAL A 115 12.55 0.33 -7.67
N THR A 116 12.31 0.86 -8.88
CA THR A 116 11.31 0.35 -9.81
C THR A 116 11.96 -0.02 -11.14
N GLY A 117 11.30 -0.85 -11.92
CA GLY A 117 11.82 -1.23 -13.24
C GLY A 117 10.71 -1.73 -14.15
N TRP A 118 10.98 -1.70 -15.46
CA TRP A 118 10.09 -2.18 -16.50
C TRP A 118 10.44 -3.62 -16.87
N VAL A 119 9.42 -4.46 -16.95
CA VAL A 119 9.52 -5.86 -17.40
C VAL A 119 8.55 -6.10 -18.55
N ARG A 120 8.81 -7.09 -19.39
CA ARG A 120 7.81 -7.56 -20.37
C ARG A 120 6.58 -8.07 -19.63
N ALA A 121 5.38 -7.70 -20.07
CA ALA A 121 4.13 -8.09 -19.40
C ALA A 121 3.98 -9.61 -19.27
N ASN A 122 4.42 -10.37 -20.28
CA ASN A 122 4.39 -11.83 -20.29
C ASN A 122 5.37 -12.51 -19.31
N ALA A 123 6.11 -11.75 -18.52
CA ALA A 123 6.90 -12.27 -17.41
C ALA A 123 6.12 -12.30 -16.08
N LEU A 124 4.91 -11.73 -16.07
CA LEU A 124 4.00 -11.67 -14.92
C LEU A 124 2.71 -12.42 -15.24
N GLY A 125 2.16 -13.07 -14.26
CA GLY A 125 0.84 -13.68 -14.32
C GLY A 125 -0.29 -12.64 -14.23
N ALA A 126 -1.51 -13.12 -14.02
CA ALA A 126 -2.69 -12.28 -13.90
C ALA A 126 -2.55 -11.25 -12.76
N LEU A 127 -3.01 -10.02 -13.03
CA LEU A 127 -3.00 -8.94 -12.06
C LEU A 127 -4.14 -9.12 -11.05
N THR A 128 -3.78 -9.21 -9.79
CA THR A 128 -4.71 -9.23 -8.65
C THR A 128 -4.89 -7.82 -8.10
N VAL A 129 -6.12 -7.44 -7.77
CA VAL A 129 -6.46 -6.14 -7.20
C VAL A 129 -6.52 -6.21 -5.68
N ASN A 130 -5.89 -5.25 -5.01
CA ASN A 130 -6.00 -5.01 -3.57
C ASN A 130 -6.48 -3.57 -3.34
N ARG A 131 -7.43 -3.37 -2.41
CA ARG A 131 -8.01 -2.06 -2.07
C ARG A 131 -7.73 -1.64 -0.63
N ARG A 132 -6.75 -2.28 0.00
CA ARG A 132 -6.28 -1.93 1.34
C ARG A 132 -4.95 -1.20 1.27
N LEU A 133 -4.70 -0.37 2.29
CA LEU A 133 -3.42 0.30 2.52
C LEU A 133 -3.07 0.15 4.00
N ILE A 134 -1.82 -0.15 4.28
CA ILE A 134 -1.21 -0.03 5.61
C ILE A 134 -0.41 1.26 5.63
N ASP A 135 -0.82 2.22 6.46
CA ASP A 135 -0.16 3.51 6.62
C ASP A 135 0.52 3.56 7.99
N ILE A 136 1.81 3.90 8.01
CA ILE A 136 2.63 3.91 9.22
C ILE A 136 3.29 5.26 9.38
N ASP A 137 2.80 6.02 10.34
CA ASP A 137 3.36 7.28 10.78
C ASP A 137 4.36 7.00 11.91
N LYS A 138 5.67 7.16 11.60
CA LYS A 138 6.76 6.93 12.55
C LYS A 138 6.89 8.04 13.58
N ARG A 139 6.43 9.26 13.26
CA ARG A 139 6.42 10.38 14.19
C ARG A 139 5.31 10.21 15.22
N ALA A 140 4.10 9.89 14.76
CA ALA A 140 2.96 9.63 15.63
C ALA A 140 3.02 8.24 16.31
N LEU A 141 3.96 7.36 15.94
CA LEU A 141 4.07 5.97 16.39
C LEU A 141 2.73 5.23 16.23
N ARG A 142 2.15 5.35 15.06
CA ARG A 142 0.81 4.84 14.74
C ARG A 142 0.78 4.11 13.41
N LEU A 143 0.10 2.99 13.38
CA LEU A 143 -0.29 2.27 12.17
C LEU A 143 -1.79 2.40 11.99
N ARG A 144 -2.22 2.64 10.74
CA ARG A 144 -3.62 2.57 10.30
C ARG A 144 -3.74 1.60 9.14
N VAL A 145 -4.84 0.88 9.08
CA VAL A 145 -5.23 0.11 7.89
C VAL A 145 -6.47 0.75 7.31
N PHE A 146 -6.39 1.06 6.03
CA PHE A 146 -7.51 1.53 5.24
C PHE A 146 -8.05 0.38 4.39
N ASP A 147 -9.35 0.31 4.22
CA ASP A 147 -10.04 -0.52 3.23
C ASP A 147 -10.94 0.40 2.41
N ARG A 148 -10.69 0.50 1.09
CA ARG A 148 -11.39 1.43 0.18
C ARG A 148 -11.45 2.86 0.74
N GLY A 149 -10.33 3.35 1.24
CA GLY A 149 -10.18 4.69 1.80
C GLY A 149 -10.72 4.90 3.21
N LYS A 150 -11.40 3.91 3.82
CA LYS A 150 -11.93 4.00 5.18
C LYS A 150 -10.99 3.33 6.18
N VAL A 151 -10.74 3.96 7.33
CA VAL A 151 -9.93 3.37 8.41
C VAL A 151 -10.70 2.20 9.05
N VAL A 152 -10.15 0.99 8.93
CA VAL A 152 -10.71 -0.23 9.52
C VAL A 152 -9.91 -0.74 10.73
N MET A 153 -8.68 -0.24 10.91
CA MET A 153 -7.84 -0.54 12.08
C MET A 153 -6.92 0.62 12.39
N SER A 154 -6.68 0.87 13.67
CA SER A 154 -5.60 1.74 14.17
C SER A 154 -4.92 1.06 15.35
N ALA A 155 -3.57 1.16 15.39
CA ALA A 155 -2.76 0.60 16.47
C ALA A 155 -1.55 1.50 16.77
N ARG A 156 -1.06 1.47 18.02
CA ARG A 156 0.24 2.04 18.37
C ARG A 156 1.34 1.08 17.98
N VAL A 157 2.49 1.62 17.59
CA VAL A 157 3.63 0.81 17.12
C VAL A 157 4.93 1.16 17.82
N GLY A 158 5.83 0.19 17.84
CA GLY A 158 7.24 0.39 18.09
C GLY A 158 8.01 0.37 16.78
N VAL A 159 8.90 1.33 16.56
CA VAL A 159 9.71 1.46 15.34
C VAL A 159 11.21 1.41 15.65
N GLY A 160 12.04 1.52 14.63
CA GLY A 160 13.50 1.52 14.76
C GLY A 160 14.04 2.65 15.62
N LYS A 161 15.04 2.34 16.44
CA LYS A 161 15.79 3.32 17.25
C LYS A 161 16.76 4.13 16.39
N LYS A 162 17.37 5.17 16.99
CA LYS A 162 18.48 5.93 16.38
C LYS A 162 19.60 4.96 15.97
N GLY A 163 20.13 5.10 14.76
CA GLY A 163 21.15 4.21 14.19
C GLY A 163 20.63 2.97 13.46
N THR A 164 19.42 2.47 13.80
CA THR A 164 18.79 1.34 13.11
C THR A 164 17.33 1.66 12.78
N ILE A 165 17.16 2.69 11.95
CA ILE A 165 15.85 3.28 11.66
C ILE A 165 14.96 2.37 10.81
N THR A 166 13.65 2.46 11.03
CA THR A 166 12.65 1.98 10.08
C THR A 166 12.67 2.88 8.84
N PRO A 167 12.87 2.35 7.62
CA PRO A 167 12.92 3.15 6.40
C PRO A 167 11.57 3.81 6.11
N SER A 168 11.59 4.98 5.49
CA SER A 168 10.41 5.59 4.87
C SER A 168 10.31 5.18 3.41
N GLY A 169 9.09 5.18 2.85
CA GLY A 169 8.81 4.89 1.45
C GLY A 169 7.56 4.07 1.23
N HIS A 170 7.38 3.66 -0.02
CA HIS A 170 6.29 2.79 -0.45
C HIS A 170 6.78 1.35 -0.56
N PHE A 171 6.14 0.48 0.19
CA PHE A 171 6.44 -0.94 0.29
C PHE A 171 5.17 -1.76 0.15
N TYR A 172 5.26 -3.08 0.34
CA TYR A 172 4.11 -3.97 0.32
C TYR A 172 4.36 -5.24 1.14
N VAL A 173 3.26 -5.94 1.47
CA VAL A 173 3.27 -7.23 2.15
C VAL A 173 3.75 -8.30 1.18
N ARG A 174 4.87 -8.96 1.47
CA ARG A 174 5.41 -10.09 0.68
C ARG A 174 5.05 -11.44 1.26
N GLU A 175 5.20 -11.57 2.58
CA GLU A 175 5.16 -12.84 3.29
C GLU A 175 4.34 -12.74 4.56
N LYS A 176 3.85 -13.88 5.01
CA LYS A 176 3.06 -13.97 6.25
C LYS A 176 3.47 -15.23 7.01
N PHE A 177 3.85 -15.07 8.27
CA PHE A 177 4.37 -16.13 9.11
C PHE A 177 3.49 -16.40 10.33
N HIS A 178 3.29 -17.68 10.61
CA HIS A 178 2.92 -18.16 11.93
C HIS A 178 4.19 -18.37 12.74
N VAL A 179 4.40 -17.56 13.75
CA VAL A 179 5.62 -17.63 14.57
C VAL A 179 5.40 -18.62 15.71
N LYS A 180 6.32 -19.59 15.85
CA LYS A 180 6.32 -20.56 16.93
C LYS A 180 7.71 -20.55 17.61
N GLY A 181 7.74 -20.62 18.94
CA GLY A 181 8.99 -20.76 19.71
C GLY A 181 9.88 -19.51 19.77
N VAL A 182 9.43 -18.36 19.25
CA VAL A 182 10.21 -17.11 19.28
C VAL A 182 9.36 -15.98 19.90
N PRO A 183 9.31 -15.90 21.25
CA PRO A 183 8.44 -14.93 21.95
C PRO A 183 8.66 -13.47 21.56
N LEU A 184 9.92 -13.11 21.19
CA LEU A 184 10.29 -11.75 20.77
C LEU A 184 9.48 -11.26 19.55
N TYR A 185 9.06 -12.17 18.66
CA TYR A 185 8.25 -11.83 17.47
C TYR A 185 6.75 -11.98 17.69
N GLY A 186 6.33 -12.43 18.89
CA GLY A 186 4.92 -12.70 19.14
C GLY A 186 4.34 -13.83 18.27
N PRO A 187 3.01 -13.93 18.14
CA PRO A 187 2.37 -15.09 17.48
C PRO A 187 2.37 -15.01 15.94
N ARG A 188 2.59 -13.83 15.35
CA ARG A 188 2.52 -13.58 13.90
C ARG A 188 3.58 -12.59 13.47
N ALA A 189 4.05 -12.77 12.22
CA ALA A 189 4.89 -11.79 11.54
C ALA A 189 4.46 -11.63 10.08
N ILE A 190 4.74 -10.46 9.52
CA ILE A 190 4.50 -10.08 8.13
C ILE A 190 5.83 -9.57 7.57
N GLY A 191 6.38 -10.24 6.57
CA GLY A 191 7.55 -9.80 5.83
C GLY A 191 7.14 -8.77 4.77
N THR A 192 7.95 -7.72 4.64
CA THR A 192 7.69 -6.62 3.70
C THR A 192 8.71 -6.57 2.57
N SER A 193 8.48 -5.71 1.58
CA SER A 193 9.47 -5.39 0.54
C SER A 193 10.50 -4.34 0.97
N ALA A 194 10.43 -3.86 2.22
CA ALA A 194 11.37 -2.91 2.78
C ALA A 194 12.62 -3.60 3.33
N TYR A 195 13.78 -3.00 3.11
CA TYR A 195 15.05 -3.43 3.71
C TYR A 195 15.56 -2.36 4.67
N ALA A 196 16.07 -2.81 5.82
CA ALA A 196 16.73 -1.92 6.77
C ALA A 196 17.96 -1.27 6.12
N PRO A 197 18.16 0.04 6.26
CA PRO A 197 19.28 0.73 5.60
C PRO A 197 20.66 0.28 6.10
N THR A 198 20.77 -0.07 7.39
CA THR A 198 22.04 -0.31 8.09
C THR A 198 22.30 -1.78 8.48
N LEU A 199 21.26 -2.62 8.52
CA LEU A 199 21.38 -4.03 8.89
C LEU A 199 21.30 -4.88 7.63
N THR A 200 22.45 -5.37 7.16
CA THR A 200 22.56 -6.18 5.94
C THR A 200 22.77 -7.66 6.22
N ASP A 201 23.30 -7.97 7.39
CA ASP A 201 23.71 -9.30 7.90
C ASP A 201 22.67 -9.97 8.80
N TRP A 202 21.54 -9.29 9.08
CA TRP A 202 20.44 -9.84 9.87
C TRP A 202 19.78 -11.03 9.15
N PRO A 203 19.25 -12.03 9.89
CA PRO A 203 18.46 -13.11 9.29
C PRO A 203 17.39 -12.58 8.33
N GLY A 204 17.24 -13.17 7.13
CA GLY A 204 16.40 -12.65 6.06
C GLY A 204 17.02 -11.46 5.30
N GLY A 205 18.34 -11.21 5.40
CA GLY A 205 19.03 -10.15 4.67
C GLY A 205 18.62 -8.75 5.07
N GLY A 206 18.12 -8.55 6.31
CA GLY A 206 17.68 -7.25 6.81
C GLY A 206 16.31 -6.79 6.27
N VAL A 207 15.45 -7.72 5.89
CA VAL A 207 14.04 -7.42 5.57
C VAL A 207 13.35 -6.83 6.81
N VAL A 208 12.61 -5.75 6.61
CA VAL A 208 11.80 -5.13 7.66
C VAL A 208 10.48 -5.88 7.78
N GLY A 209 10.17 -6.38 8.97
CA GLY A 209 8.92 -7.05 9.28
C GLY A 209 8.00 -6.22 10.18
N LEU A 210 6.70 -6.57 10.14
CA LEU A 210 5.73 -6.19 11.17
C LEU A 210 5.45 -7.43 12.01
N HIS A 211 5.62 -7.36 13.33
CA HIS A 211 5.46 -8.53 14.19
C HIS A 211 4.95 -8.18 15.59
N GLY A 212 4.50 -9.18 16.33
CA GLY A 212 4.16 -9.05 17.73
C GLY A 212 5.38 -8.86 18.63
N THR A 213 5.20 -8.97 19.93
CA THR A 213 6.31 -8.81 20.88
C THR A 213 5.97 -9.44 22.23
N ASN A 214 7.00 -9.87 22.97
CA ASN A 214 6.91 -10.18 24.39
C ASN A 214 7.18 -8.97 25.31
N GLN A 215 7.43 -7.78 24.71
CA GLN A 215 7.70 -6.54 25.43
C GLN A 215 6.65 -5.46 25.10
N PRO A 216 5.36 -5.67 25.41
CA PRO A 216 4.29 -4.75 25.00
C PRO A 216 4.38 -3.38 25.67
N GLY A 217 5.06 -3.26 26.82
CA GLY A 217 5.30 -1.99 27.52
C GLY A 217 6.19 -1.01 26.77
N LEU A 218 6.98 -1.48 25.78
CA LEU A 218 7.80 -0.62 24.92
C LEU A 218 7.03 -0.02 23.72
N ILE A 219 5.71 -0.25 23.64
CA ILE A 219 4.84 0.26 22.59
C ILE A 219 3.80 1.23 23.20
N PRO A 220 3.76 2.48 22.67
CA PRO A 220 4.51 3.08 21.57
C PRO A 220 5.94 3.43 21.94
N GLY A 221 6.87 3.38 20.97
CA GLY A 221 8.26 3.71 21.24
C GLY A 221 9.19 3.43 20.04
N ARG A 222 10.50 3.46 20.33
CA ARG A 222 11.55 3.16 19.35
C ARG A 222 12.46 2.02 19.83
N PRO A 223 11.92 0.81 20.07
CA PRO A 223 12.67 -0.29 20.69
C PRO A 223 13.34 -1.22 19.67
N SER A 224 13.14 -1.04 18.36
CA SER A 224 13.53 -2.05 17.37
C SER A 224 14.81 -1.69 16.61
N HIS A 225 15.32 -2.65 15.85
CA HIS A 225 16.43 -2.49 14.90
C HIS A 225 15.94 -2.27 13.45
N GLY A 226 14.73 -1.73 13.29
CA GLY A 226 14.14 -1.41 11.99
C GLY A 226 12.75 -2.01 11.77
N CYS A 227 12.44 -3.17 12.35
CA CYS A 227 11.11 -3.78 12.30
C CYS A 227 10.05 -2.94 13.01
N ILE A 228 8.80 -3.13 12.64
CA ILE A 228 7.64 -2.48 13.25
C ILE A 228 7.00 -3.47 14.24
N ARG A 229 7.05 -3.14 15.53
CA ARG A 229 6.48 -3.96 16.61
C ARG A 229 5.06 -3.54 16.94
N LEU A 230 4.18 -4.51 17.10
CA LEU A 230 2.79 -4.31 17.54
C LEU A 230 2.53 -5.12 18.83
N LYS A 231 1.53 -4.71 19.62
CA LYS A 231 1.01 -5.60 20.66
C LYS A 231 0.44 -6.87 20.01
N ASN A 232 0.50 -8.00 20.72
CA ASN A 232 0.13 -9.30 20.13
C ASN A 232 -1.32 -9.34 19.61
N ARG A 233 -2.28 -8.72 20.32
CA ARG A 233 -3.66 -8.58 19.83
C ARG A 233 -3.74 -7.81 18.50
N ASP A 234 -2.89 -6.77 18.35
CA ASP A 234 -2.94 -5.87 17.19
C ASP A 234 -2.28 -6.55 15.97
N ILE A 235 -1.16 -7.27 16.14
CA ILE A 235 -0.58 -8.05 15.02
C ILE A 235 -1.51 -9.18 14.58
N MET A 236 -2.25 -9.82 15.50
CA MET A 236 -3.24 -10.82 15.13
C MET A 236 -4.37 -10.24 14.27
N ARG A 237 -4.85 -9.03 14.59
CA ARG A 237 -5.84 -8.31 13.79
C ARG A 237 -5.26 -7.88 12.45
N LEU A 238 -4.08 -7.26 12.44
CA LEU A 238 -3.38 -6.84 11.22
C LEU A 238 -3.14 -8.03 10.28
N TYR A 239 -2.70 -9.16 10.82
CA TYR A 239 -2.43 -10.36 10.04
C TYR A 239 -3.65 -10.85 9.25
N ARG A 240 -4.87 -10.70 9.78
CA ARG A 240 -6.11 -11.04 9.06
C ARG A 240 -6.46 -10.03 7.97
N LEU A 241 -6.14 -8.74 8.18
CA LEU A 241 -6.43 -7.66 7.23
C LEU A 241 -5.37 -7.51 6.13
N ALA A 242 -4.10 -7.75 6.47
CA ALA A 242 -2.98 -7.60 5.56
C ALA A 242 -2.83 -8.82 4.65
N GLU A 243 -3.34 -8.72 3.45
CA GLU A 243 -3.14 -9.71 2.39
C GLU A 243 -1.79 -9.48 1.68
N ARG A 244 -1.26 -10.50 1.00
CA ARG A 244 -0.10 -10.32 0.12
C ARG A 244 -0.41 -9.28 -0.95
N GLY A 245 0.57 -8.45 -1.30
CA GLY A 245 0.38 -7.34 -2.21
C GLY A 245 -0.32 -6.12 -1.60
N THR A 246 -0.72 -6.13 -0.31
CA THR A 246 -1.20 -4.93 0.37
C THR A 246 -0.08 -3.88 0.42
N PRO A 247 -0.27 -2.67 -0.16
CA PRO A 247 0.71 -1.60 -0.08
C PRO A 247 0.90 -1.13 1.36
N ILE A 248 2.14 -0.71 1.64
CA ILE A 248 2.56 -0.16 2.94
C ILE A 248 3.23 1.17 2.67
N ASN A 249 2.68 2.25 3.19
CA ASN A 249 3.29 3.57 3.20
C ASN A 249 3.91 3.83 4.57
N ILE A 250 5.22 4.09 4.62
CA ILE A 250 5.93 4.43 5.86
C ILE A 250 6.48 5.85 5.73
N HIS A 251 6.09 6.72 6.63
CA HIS A 251 6.48 8.14 6.62
C HIS A 251 6.75 8.68 8.03
N ASN A 252 7.21 9.94 8.10
CA ASN A 252 7.41 10.68 9.35
C ASN A 252 6.20 11.54 9.66
#